data_7675563be2eedb4953256431c9b3bb97
#
_entry.id   7675563be2eedb4953256431c9b3bb97
#
_cell.length_a   1.000
_cell.length_b   1.000
_cell.length_c   1.000
_cell.angle_alpha   90.00
_cell.angle_beta   90.00
_cell.angle_gamma   90.00
#
_symmetry.space_group_name_H-M   'P 1'
#
loop_
_entity.id
_entity.type
_entity.pdbx_description
1 polymer ?
#
loop_
_entity_poly.entity_id
_entity_poly.type
_entity_poly.pdbx_seq_one_letter_code
_entity_poly.pdbx_strand_id
1 'polypeptide(L)'
;MVQPGSVPSLRLQELPRTPLAGEGNFVWKVPYPAGHDGAAVLKVYFGSRSPLLYLKKTVGNRLLTGRTSHMPRARFRTETECVRLWESHGFRCFGMHPEVRVEGLPEGGYMLFDWTPGLHFREYFKDASVPLEQRLATWRRFVPEWHRRHATAVRLSEPRLIHENGDVKHVMLWRDGFVYFDFEICFTSRDVRDLVGREILAYMRSVGKFFGDALYERMTDELVAHYPDKTLLLTAWEHAFRNRNPVVRAGRWLDVRLKPRHRQRWSKYEVALDIRQRLDAASLTQGG
;
A
#
# COMPACT_ATOMS: atom_id res chain seq x y z
N MET A 1 7.90 30.23 25.35
CA MET A 1 6.62 29.91 26.01
C MET A 1 5.53 30.00 24.96
N VAL A 2 4.98 28.89 24.53
CA VAL A 2 3.81 28.88 23.63
C VAL A 2 2.58 29.17 24.46
N GLN A 3 1.80 30.20 24.09
CA GLN A 3 0.55 30.51 24.79
C GLN A 3 -0.40 29.29 24.64
N PRO A 4 -1.04 28.84 25.73
CA PRO A 4 -2.02 27.77 25.67
C PRO A 4 -3.23 28.26 24.86
N GLY A 5 -3.46 27.66 23.68
CA GLY A 5 -4.61 27.95 22.81
C GLY A 5 -4.30 28.43 21.39
N SER A 6 -3.05 28.74 21.05
CA SER A 6 -2.74 29.07 19.66
C SER A 6 -2.58 27.80 18.82
N VAL A 7 -3.34 27.70 17.74
CA VAL A 7 -3.18 26.64 16.72
C VAL A 7 -1.75 26.73 16.18
N PRO A 8 -0.94 25.65 16.21
CA PRO A 8 0.39 25.66 15.62
C PRO A 8 0.31 26.05 14.14
N SER A 9 1.03 27.10 13.74
CA SER A 9 1.04 27.55 12.37
C SER A 9 2.45 27.53 11.80
N LEU A 10 2.58 27.08 10.52
CA LEU A 10 3.79 27.07 9.76
C LEU A 10 3.59 27.98 8.54
N ARG A 11 4.60 28.77 8.16
CA ARG A 11 4.56 29.60 6.95
C ARG A 11 5.30 28.90 5.82
N LEU A 12 4.57 28.52 4.78
CA LEU A 12 5.15 27.75 3.67
C LEU A 12 6.37 28.44 3.02
N GLN A 13 6.36 29.78 2.91
CA GLN A 13 7.43 30.55 2.29
C GLN A 13 8.72 30.57 3.11
N GLU A 14 8.61 30.53 4.44
CA GLU A 14 9.73 30.56 5.39
C GLU A 14 10.21 29.16 5.78
N LEU A 15 9.47 28.12 5.39
CA LEU A 15 9.70 26.73 5.84
C LEU A 15 10.83 26.10 5.02
N PRO A 16 11.98 25.73 5.63
CA PRO A 16 12.97 24.89 4.98
C PRO A 16 12.36 23.57 4.54
N ARG A 17 12.54 23.19 3.27
CA ARG A 17 11.89 22.00 2.67
C ARG A 17 12.91 21.13 1.98
N THR A 18 13.06 19.89 2.45
CA THR A 18 13.83 18.88 1.74
C THR A 18 12.87 18.00 0.95
N PRO A 19 12.94 18.00 -0.39
CA PRO A 19 12.07 17.14 -1.20
C PRO A 19 12.26 15.68 -0.87
N LEU A 20 11.15 14.97 -0.72
CA LEU A 20 11.11 13.52 -0.64
C LEU A 20 10.60 12.94 -1.95
N ALA A 21 11.03 11.73 -2.31
CA ALA A 21 10.58 11.07 -3.52
C ALA A 21 9.06 10.82 -3.46
N GLY A 22 8.34 11.29 -4.47
CA GLY A 22 6.88 11.09 -4.58
C GLY A 22 6.42 11.39 -5.99
N GLU A 23 5.53 10.53 -6.53
CA GLU A 23 4.88 10.75 -7.80
C GLU A 23 3.45 11.26 -7.57
N GLY A 24 3.17 12.49 -7.98
CA GLY A 24 1.80 13.01 -8.00
C GLY A 24 1.36 13.84 -6.80
N ASN A 25 2.24 14.11 -5.86
CA ASN A 25 2.10 15.10 -4.78
C ASN A 25 3.42 15.82 -4.60
N PHE A 26 3.38 16.97 -3.93
CA PHE A 26 4.57 17.53 -3.32
C PHE A 26 4.71 16.94 -1.91
N VAL A 27 5.86 16.34 -1.64
CA VAL A 27 6.17 15.75 -0.34
C VAL A 27 7.52 16.28 0.12
N TRP A 28 7.55 16.88 1.30
CA TRP A 28 8.75 17.46 1.87
C TRP A 28 8.95 17.05 3.31
N LYS A 29 10.19 16.79 3.69
CA LYS A 29 10.60 16.82 5.09
C LYS A 29 10.74 18.27 5.52
N VAL A 30 10.13 18.63 6.64
CA VAL A 30 10.09 20.00 7.17
C VAL A 30 10.43 19.98 8.66
N PRO A 31 11.03 21.04 9.20
CA PRO A 31 11.19 21.22 10.64
C PRO A 31 9.83 21.29 11.34
N TYR A 32 9.69 20.51 12.40
CA TYR A 32 8.51 20.53 13.25
C TYR A 32 8.91 20.13 14.67
N PRO A 33 9.01 21.10 15.62
CA PRO A 33 9.57 20.83 16.95
C PRO A 33 8.84 19.76 17.76
N ALA A 34 7.53 19.57 17.52
CA ALA A 34 6.74 18.53 18.18
C ALA A 34 6.84 17.16 17.52
N GLY A 35 7.45 17.09 16.32
CA GLY A 35 7.64 15.84 15.58
C GLY A 35 8.86 15.05 16.07
N HIS A 36 8.95 13.79 15.66
CA HIS A 36 10.12 12.95 15.92
C HIS A 36 11.38 13.56 15.27
N ASP A 37 12.45 13.64 16.01
CA ASP A 37 13.71 14.30 15.61
C ASP A 37 13.51 15.76 15.18
N GLY A 38 12.50 16.45 15.71
CA GLY A 38 12.18 17.83 15.34
C GLY A 38 11.72 18.00 13.89
N ALA A 39 11.17 16.96 13.27
CA ALA A 39 10.79 16.95 11.87
C ALA A 39 9.39 16.35 11.63
N ALA A 40 8.80 16.71 10.49
CA ALA A 40 7.56 16.14 9.98
C ALA A 40 7.61 16.00 8.46
N VAL A 41 6.62 15.32 7.89
CA VAL A 41 6.42 15.21 6.44
C VAL A 41 5.22 16.06 6.04
N LEU A 42 5.45 17.11 5.27
CA LEU A 42 4.40 17.90 4.66
C LEU A 42 4.04 17.32 3.30
N LYS A 43 2.82 16.82 3.16
CA LYS A 43 2.26 16.30 1.89
C LYS A 43 1.20 17.26 1.37
N VAL A 44 1.38 17.74 0.13
CA VAL A 44 0.47 18.67 -0.56
C VAL A 44 -0.15 17.98 -1.76
N TYR A 45 -1.48 17.94 -1.79
CA TYR A 45 -2.25 17.20 -2.80
C TYR A 45 -2.56 17.99 -4.06
N PHE A 46 -2.30 19.29 -4.05
CA PHE A 46 -2.58 20.23 -5.17
C PHE A 46 -1.33 20.54 -5.97
N GLY A 47 -1.54 20.99 -7.21
CA GLY A 47 -0.50 21.64 -8.03
C GLY A 47 0.48 20.68 -8.71
N SER A 48 0.52 19.41 -8.36
CA SER A 48 1.44 18.45 -8.98
C SER A 48 1.02 18.00 -10.38
N ARG A 49 -0.23 18.22 -10.77
CA ARG A 49 -0.81 17.82 -12.07
C ARG A 49 -1.84 18.83 -12.57
N SER A 50 -2.10 18.84 -13.88
CA SER A 50 -3.15 19.67 -14.45
C SER A 50 -4.56 19.22 -14.02
N PRO A 51 -5.54 20.15 -13.93
CA PRO A 51 -6.93 19.80 -13.58
C PRO A 51 -7.55 18.74 -14.50
N LEU A 52 -7.23 18.79 -15.80
CA LEU A 52 -7.72 17.83 -16.78
C LEU A 52 -7.20 16.41 -16.51
N LEU A 53 -5.95 16.27 -16.07
CA LEU A 53 -5.37 14.98 -15.73
C LEU A 53 -6.02 14.40 -14.45
N TYR A 54 -6.32 15.24 -13.46
CA TYR A 54 -7.09 14.81 -12.28
C TYR A 54 -8.47 14.31 -12.66
N LEU A 55 -9.17 15.01 -13.55
CA LEU A 55 -10.50 14.62 -14.03
C LEU A 55 -10.42 13.29 -14.79
N LYS A 56 -9.53 13.15 -15.76
CA LYS A 56 -9.33 11.92 -16.54
C LYS A 56 -9.08 10.71 -15.63
N LYS A 57 -8.17 10.85 -14.65
CA LYS A 57 -7.88 9.78 -13.69
C LYS A 57 -9.07 9.47 -12.78
N THR A 58 -9.84 10.48 -12.38
CA THR A 58 -11.06 10.29 -11.57
C THR A 58 -12.11 9.48 -12.31
N VAL A 59 -12.37 9.81 -13.59
CA VAL A 59 -13.31 9.05 -14.43
C VAL A 59 -12.83 7.60 -14.57
N GLY A 60 -11.57 7.39 -14.90
CA GLY A 60 -10.98 6.03 -14.98
C GLY A 60 -11.09 5.26 -13.67
N ASN A 61 -10.80 5.90 -12.54
CA ASN A 61 -10.91 5.27 -11.22
C ASN A 61 -12.34 4.83 -10.90
N ARG A 62 -13.31 5.73 -11.06
CA ARG A 62 -14.70 5.44 -10.69
C ARG A 62 -15.40 4.46 -11.61
N LEU A 63 -15.24 4.63 -12.93
CA LEU A 63 -15.99 3.84 -13.91
C LEU A 63 -15.34 2.49 -14.24
N LEU A 64 -13.99 2.42 -14.25
CA LEU A 64 -13.30 1.23 -14.73
C LEU A 64 -12.69 0.38 -13.61
N THR A 65 -12.32 0.97 -12.48
CA THR A 65 -11.53 0.27 -11.47
C THR A 65 -12.16 0.17 -10.09
N GLY A 66 -13.33 0.76 -9.87
CA GLY A 66 -14.01 0.75 -8.57
C GLY A 66 -13.16 1.37 -7.44
N ARG A 67 -12.61 2.56 -7.72
CA ARG A 67 -11.74 3.31 -6.80
C ARG A 67 -12.30 4.68 -6.49
N THR A 68 -11.81 5.30 -5.42
CA THR A 68 -12.15 6.68 -5.07
C THR A 68 -11.64 7.70 -6.10
N SER A 69 -12.12 8.93 -5.98
CA SER A 69 -11.77 10.04 -6.87
C SER A 69 -10.29 10.41 -6.75
N HIS A 70 -9.67 10.74 -7.88
CA HIS A 70 -8.28 11.23 -7.93
C HIS A 70 -8.16 12.75 -7.72
N MET A 71 -9.27 13.46 -7.47
CA MET A 71 -9.26 14.89 -7.19
C MET A 71 -8.53 15.19 -5.87
N PRO A 72 -7.75 16.28 -5.78
CA PRO A 72 -6.90 16.59 -4.63
C PRO A 72 -7.63 16.53 -3.28
N ARG A 73 -8.75 17.22 -3.13
CA ARG A 73 -9.55 17.20 -1.88
C ARG A 73 -10.09 15.81 -1.53
N ALA A 74 -10.44 15.02 -2.56
CA ALA A 74 -10.92 13.65 -2.34
C ALA A 74 -9.77 12.75 -1.86
N ARG A 75 -8.57 12.91 -2.42
CA ARG A 75 -7.36 12.18 -1.99
C ARG A 75 -6.99 12.51 -0.55
N PHE A 76 -6.95 13.80 -0.20
CA PHE A 76 -6.75 14.26 1.18
C PHE A 76 -7.74 13.58 2.14
N ARG A 77 -9.06 13.66 1.83
CA ARG A 77 -10.10 13.05 2.67
C ARG A 77 -9.93 11.54 2.76
N THR A 78 -9.72 10.87 1.63
CA THR A 78 -9.53 9.41 1.58
C THR A 78 -8.35 8.99 2.45
N GLU A 79 -7.20 9.65 2.34
CA GLU A 79 -6.02 9.32 3.15
C GLU A 79 -6.26 9.56 4.64
N THR A 80 -6.85 10.69 5.01
CA THR A 80 -7.19 10.99 6.40
C THR A 80 -8.15 9.96 7.01
N GLU A 81 -9.19 9.59 6.29
CA GLU A 81 -10.16 8.57 6.74
C GLU A 81 -9.53 7.18 6.84
N CYS A 82 -8.68 6.80 5.88
CA CYS A 82 -8.01 5.51 5.90
C CYS A 82 -7.00 5.40 7.04
N VAL A 83 -6.15 6.40 7.25
CA VAL A 83 -5.20 6.39 8.37
C VAL A 83 -5.94 6.20 9.70
N ARG A 84 -6.99 6.98 9.97
CA ARG A 84 -7.79 6.83 11.19
C ARG A 84 -8.43 5.45 11.32
N LEU A 85 -8.96 4.91 10.21
CA LEU A 85 -9.56 3.58 10.19
C LEU A 85 -8.51 2.49 10.50
N TRP A 86 -7.34 2.54 9.88
CA TRP A 86 -6.29 1.57 10.11
C TRP A 86 -5.79 1.61 11.56
N GLU A 87 -5.55 2.80 12.08
CA GLU A 87 -5.13 3.00 13.48
C GLU A 87 -6.18 2.50 14.47
N SER A 88 -7.48 2.75 14.22
CA SER A 88 -8.57 2.27 15.09
C SER A 88 -8.65 0.74 15.15
N HIS A 89 -8.07 0.03 14.19
CA HIS A 89 -7.94 -1.42 14.16
C HIS A 89 -6.54 -1.92 14.53
N GLY A 90 -5.67 -1.05 15.04
CA GLY A 90 -4.34 -1.38 15.53
C GLY A 90 -3.33 -1.69 14.41
N PHE A 91 -3.50 -1.11 13.21
CA PHE A 91 -2.49 -1.10 12.15
C PHE A 91 -1.77 0.24 12.17
N ARG A 92 -0.45 0.21 12.26
CA ARG A 92 0.36 1.42 12.37
C ARG A 92 0.41 2.18 11.05
N CYS A 93 0.16 3.47 11.12
CA CYS A 93 0.33 4.43 10.03
C CYS A 93 1.24 5.57 10.50
N PHE A 94 1.55 6.53 9.63
CA PHE A 94 2.17 7.77 10.08
C PHE A 94 1.13 8.60 10.83
N GLY A 95 1.48 9.04 12.04
CA GLY A 95 0.65 9.97 12.81
C GLY A 95 0.36 11.24 12.00
N MET A 96 -0.85 11.77 12.16
CA MET A 96 -1.30 12.97 11.45
C MET A 96 -1.42 14.14 12.41
N HIS A 97 -1.10 15.34 11.92
CA HIS A 97 -1.24 16.60 12.64
C HIS A 97 -2.28 17.51 11.96
N PRO A 98 -3.58 17.16 12.02
CA PRO A 98 -4.64 17.94 11.38
C PRO A 98 -4.85 19.31 12.02
N GLU A 99 -4.37 19.53 13.24
CA GLU A 99 -4.42 20.78 13.98
C GLU A 99 -3.40 21.81 13.49
N VAL A 100 -2.39 21.40 12.70
CA VAL A 100 -1.34 22.31 12.24
C VAL A 100 -1.80 23.05 10.98
N ARG A 101 -1.82 24.37 11.07
CA ARG A 101 -2.12 25.25 9.93
C ARG A 101 -0.84 25.55 9.15
N VAL A 102 -0.88 25.40 7.82
CA VAL A 102 0.20 25.83 6.93
C VAL A 102 -0.28 27.03 6.12
N GLU A 103 0.19 28.21 6.49
CA GLU A 103 -0.12 29.44 5.76
C GLU A 103 0.44 29.39 4.34
N GLY A 104 -0.38 29.80 3.36
CA GLY A 104 -0.05 29.71 1.94
C GLY A 104 -0.56 28.43 1.27
N LEU A 105 -1.18 27.49 2.00
CA LEU A 105 -1.85 26.32 1.45
C LEU A 105 -3.36 26.34 1.75
N PRO A 106 -4.19 25.85 0.81
CA PRO A 106 -5.63 25.77 1.01
C PRO A 106 -5.95 24.68 2.04
N GLU A 107 -6.92 24.96 2.90
CA GLU A 107 -7.46 23.99 3.86
C GLU A 107 -8.00 22.74 3.12
N GLY A 108 -7.73 21.55 3.67
CA GLY A 108 -8.05 20.28 3.03
C GLY A 108 -7.21 19.98 1.78
N GLY A 109 -6.10 20.70 1.59
CA GLY A 109 -5.17 20.51 0.47
C GLY A 109 -3.81 19.95 0.87
N TYR A 110 -3.56 19.80 2.15
CA TYR A 110 -2.30 19.30 2.69
C TYR A 110 -2.53 18.51 3.98
N MET A 111 -1.54 17.72 4.37
CA MET A 111 -1.46 17.05 5.67
C MET A 111 -0.01 17.06 6.13
N LEU A 112 0.17 17.29 7.42
CA LEU A 112 1.44 17.09 8.10
C LEU A 112 1.40 15.72 8.78
N PHE A 113 2.39 14.89 8.48
CA PHE A 113 2.57 13.56 9.06
C PHE A 113 3.83 13.51 9.92
N ASP A 114 3.86 12.57 10.86
CA ASP A 114 5.08 12.28 11.59
C ASP A 114 6.23 11.94 10.65
N TRP A 115 7.41 12.49 10.95
CA TRP A 115 8.63 11.97 10.38
C TRP A 115 9.02 10.67 11.09
N THR A 116 9.14 9.60 10.33
CA THR A 116 9.53 8.29 10.86
C THR A 116 10.82 7.86 10.18
N PRO A 117 11.96 7.79 10.89
CA PRO A 117 13.24 7.38 10.32
C PRO A 117 13.34 5.86 10.20
N GLY A 118 12.28 5.24 9.67
CA GLY A 118 12.20 3.81 9.41
C GLY A 118 12.86 3.42 8.09
N LEU A 119 13.07 2.12 7.90
CA LEU A 119 13.64 1.56 6.69
C LEU A 119 12.55 0.97 5.81
N HIS A 120 12.42 1.44 4.57
CA HIS A 120 11.45 0.90 3.64
C HIS A 120 11.71 -0.59 3.37
N PHE A 121 10.65 -1.39 3.24
CA PHE A 121 10.76 -2.81 2.87
C PHE A 121 11.62 -3.00 1.64
N ARG A 122 11.41 -2.16 0.61
CA ARG A 122 12.19 -2.27 -0.62
C ARG A 122 13.69 -2.15 -0.37
N GLU A 123 14.11 -1.25 0.50
CA GLU A 123 15.52 -1.03 0.83
C GLU A 123 16.05 -2.17 1.69
N TYR A 124 15.32 -2.52 2.74
CA TYR A 124 15.68 -3.61 3.65
C TYR A 124 15.87 -4.95 2.94
N PHE A 125 14.92 -5.34 2.07
CA PHE A 125 15.00 -6.62 1.37
C PHE A 125 16.03 -6.64 0.23
N LYS A 126 16.44 -5.47 -0.28
CA LYS A 126 17.52 -5.35 -1.27
C LYS A 126 18.90 -5.31 -0.65
N ASP A 127 19.00 -4.98 0.61
CA ASP A 127 20.29 -4.85 1.29
C ASP A 127 20.97 -6.22 1.43
N ALA A 128 22.01 -6.45 0.62
CA ALA A 128 22.78 -7.68 0.64
C ALA A 128 23.59 -7.87 1.94
N SER A 129 23.79 -6.83 2.72
CA SER A 129 24.46 -6.91 4.02
C SER A 129 23.56 -7.56 5.09
N VAL A 130 22.23 -7.53 4.91
CA VAL A 130 21.27 -8.20 5.79
C VAL A 130 21.20 -9.69 5.41
N PRO A 131 21.53 -10.62 6.33
CA PRO A 131 21.46 -12.06 6.06
C PRO A 131 20.09 -12.50 5.55
N LEU A 132 20.07 -13.45 4.61
CA LEU A 132 18.83 -13.96 4.01
C LEU A 132 17.82 -14.42 5.08
N GLU A 133 18.26 -15.18 6.07
CA GLU A 133 17.39 -15.69 7.14
C GLU A 133 16.80 -14.58 7.99
N GLN A 134 17.49 -13.49 8.20
CA GLN A 134 16.97 -12.32 8.91
C GLN A 134 15.89 -11.60 8.07
N ARG A 135 16.10 -11.49 6.75
CA ARG A 135 15.09 -10.95 5.82
C ARG A 135 13.84 -11.84 5.80
N LEU A 136 14.02 -13.17 5.71
CA LEU A 136 12.91 -14.13 5.77
C LEU A 136 12.20 -14.11 7.13
N ALA A 137 12.91 -13.99 8.25
CA ALA A 137 12.32 -13.83 9.57
C ALA A 137 11.43 -12.58 9.67
N THR A 138 11.87 -11.46 9.07
CA THR A 138 11.06 -10.25 8.99
C THR A 138 9.79 -10.48 8.15
N TRP A 139 9.90 -11.19 7.03
CA TRP A 139 8.75 -11.55 6.19
C TRP A 139 7.76 -12.48 6.92
N ARG A 140 8.26 -13.49 7.66
CA ARG A 140 7.44 -14.37 8.52
C ARG A 140 6.63 -13.61 9.56
N ARG A 141 7.18 -12.52 10.10
CA ARG A 141 6.45 -11.62 11.03
C ARG A 141 5.41 -10.77 10.32
N PHE A 142 5.71 -10.31 9.11
CA PHE A 142 4.81 -9.49 8.31
C PHE A 142 3.57 -10.25 7.85
N VAL A 143 3.70 -11.49 7.39
CA VAL A 143 2.62 -12.28 6.79
C VAL A 143 1.41 -12.47 7.72
N PRO A 144 1.54 -12.84 9.01
CA PRO A 144 0.41 -12.92 9.93
C PRO A 144 -0.27 -11.58 10.20
N GLU A 145 0.47 -10.48 10.27
CA GLU A 145 -0.10 -9.14 10.43
C GLU A 145 -0.88 -8.74 9.18
N TRP A 146 -0.33 -9.00 8.01
CA TRP A 146 -0.99 -8.79 6.74
C TRP A 146 -2.30 -9.58 6.64
N HIS A 147 -2.28 -10.88 7.02
CA HIS A 147 -3.48 -11.70 7.13
C HIS A 147 -4.49 -11.12 8.13
N ARG A 148 -4.06 -10.69 9.34
CA ARG A 148 -4.94 -10.09 10.35
C ARG A 148 -5.71 -8.90 9.77
N ARG A 149 -5.07 -8.08 8.96
CA ARG A 149 -5.71 -6.95 8.28
C ARG A 149 -6.73 -7.44 7.25
N HIS A 150 -6.39 -8.40 6.42
CA HIS A 150 -7.31 -9.00 5.45
C HIS A 150 -8.54 -9.64 6.13
N ALA A 151 -8.33 -10.41 7.17
CA ALA A 151 -9.41 -11.02 7.95
C ALA A 151 -10.32 -9.95 8.58
N THR A 152 -9.74 -8.87 9.09
CA THR A 152 -10.51 -7.73 9.62
C THR A 152 -11.33 -7.04 8.53
N ALA A 153 -10.73 -6.80 7.37
CA ALA A 153 -11.40 -6.20 6.21
C ALA A 153 -12.62 -7.04 5.76
N VAL A 154 -12.43 -8.35 5.64
CA VAL A 154 -13.50 -9.29 5.23
C VAL A 154 -14.61 -9.35 6.29
N ARG A 155 -14.26 -9.50 7.57
CA ARG A 155 -15.23 -9.56 8.67
C ARG A 155 -16.09 -8.31 8.76
N LEU A 156 -15.51 -7.12 8.52
CA LEU A 156 -16.22 -5.84 8.57
C LEU A 156 -16.84 -5.44 7.23
N SER A 157 -16.57 -6.18 6.16
CA SER A 157 -16.91 -5.78 4.77
C SER A 157 -16.37 -4.39 4.42
N GLU A 158 -15.16 -4.05 4.89
CA GLU A 158 -14.55 -2.72 4.80
C GLU A 158 -13.41 -2.70 3.77
N PRO A 159 -13.67 -2.24 2.52
CA PRO A 159 -12.67 -2.22 1.45
C PRO A 159 -11.50 -1.27 1.71
N ARG A 160 -11.65 -0.26 2.57
CA ARG A 160 -10.59 0.70 2.90
C ARG A 160 -9.49 0.10 3.77
N LEU A 161 -9.71 -1.08 4.37
CA LEU A 161 -8.65 -1.85 5.03
C LEU A 161 -7.80 -2.66 4.04
N ILE A 162 -8.14 -2.68 2.76
CA ILE A 162 -7.30 -3.25 1.70
C ILE A 162 -6.45 -2.14 1.08
N HIS A 163 -5.14 -2.35 1.02
CA HIS A 163 -4.22 -1.35 0.48
C HIS A 163 -4.33 -1.31 -1.05
N GLU A 164 -4.93 -0.25 -1.57
CA GLU A 164 -5.18 -0.12 -3.01
C GLU A 164 -3.87 -0.13 -3.82
N ASN A 165 -2.87 0.55 -3.32
CA ASN A 165 -1.53 0.62 -3.89
C ASN A 165 -0.59 -0.40 -3.20
N GLY A 166 -1.07 -1.65 -3.03
CA GLY A 166 -0.35 -2.74 -2.39
C GLY A 166 1.00 -2.99 -3.03
N ASP A 167 2.06 -2.51 -2.40
CA ASP A 167 3.43 -2.60 -2.89
C ASP A 167 4.39 -2.60 -1.70
N VAL A 168 5.46 -3.37 -1.78
CA VAL A 168 6.51 -3.43 -0.74
C VAL A 168 7.17 -2.08 -0.46
N LYS A 169 7.10 -1.13 -1.40
CA LYS A 169 7.61 0.23 -1.19
C LYS A 169 6.75 1.08 -0.25
N HIS A 170 5.51 0.67 0.03
CA HIS A 170 4.57 1.38 0.90
C HIS A 170 4.45 0.76 2.30
N VAL A 171 5.42 -0.06 2.66
CA VAL A 171 5.60 -0.58 4.01
C VAL A 171 6.98 -0.17 4.51
N MET A 172 7.05 0.26 5.75
CA MET A 172 8.28 0.65 6.42
C MET A 172 8.46 -0.16 7.70
N LEU A 173 9.69 -0.56 7.97
CA LEU A 173 10.10 -1.11 9.27
C LEU A 173 10.40 0.06 10.21
N TRP A 174 9.70 0.11 11.33
CA TRP A 174 9.94 1.10 12.36
C TRP A 174 9.81 0.49 13.75
N ARG A 175 10.87 0.58 14.54
CA ARG A 175 10.95 -0.16 15.80
C ARG A 175 10.66 -1.65 15.52
N ASP A 176 9.83 -2.29 16.30
CA ASP A 176 9.51 -3.72 16.11
C ASP A 176 8.25 -3.99 15.28
N GLY A 177 7.81 -3.04 14.47
CA GLY A 177 6.56 -3.15 13.72
C GLY A 177 6.65 -2.67 12.28
N PHE A 178 5.50 -2.74 11.62
CA PHE A 178 5.30 -2.31 10.25
C PHE A 178 4.46 -1.06 10.23
N VAL A 179 4.87 -0.07 9.44
CA VAL A 179 4.13 1.19 9.23
C VAL A 179 3.69 1.25 7.78
N TYR A 180 2.40 1.46 7.57
CA TYR A 180 1.79 1.54 6.24
C TYR A 180 1.50 2.98 5.87
N PHE A 181 1.60 3.31 4.59
CA PHE A 181 1.37 4.67 4.10
C PHE A 181 0.92 4.68 2.64
N ASP A 182 0.53 5.87 2.14
CA ASP A 182 0.03 6.12 0.78
C ASP A 182 -1.39 5.61 0.55
N PHE A 183 -2.32 6.16 1.34
CA PHE A 183 -3.76 5.81 1.31
C PHE A 183 -4.63 6.77 0.51
N GLU A 184 -4.07 7.50 -0.42
CA GLU A 184 -4.78 8.55 -1.18
C GLU A 184 -5.95 8.04 -2.01
N ILE A 185 -5.91 6.79 -2.37
CA ILE A 185 -6.92 6.09 -3.18
C ILE A 185 -7.32 4.81 -2.45
N CYS A 186 -8.62 4.54 -2.41
CA CYS A 186 -9.18 3.32 -1.84
C CYS A 186 -10.10 2.63 -2.82
N PHE A 187 -10.35 1.36 -2.57
CA PHE A 187 -11.40 0.62 -3.24
C PHE A 187 -12.79 1.04 -2.75
N THR A 188 -13.78 0.97 -3.66
CA THR A 188 -15.19 1.19 -3.39
C THR A 188 -16.04 -0.07 -3.60
N SER A 189 -15.42 -1.16 -4.06
CA SER A 189 -16.08 -2.45 -4.25
C SER A 189 -16.46 -3.06 -2.89
N ARG A 190 -17.62 -3.70 -2.84
CA ARG A 190 -18.09 -4.45 -1.66
C ARG A 190 -17.58 -5.90 -1.64
N ASP A 191 -17.02 -6.39 -2.72
CA ASP A 191 -16.39 -7.72 -2.78
C ASP A 191 -14.98 -7.66 -2.19
N VAL A 192 -14.93 -7.58 -0.86
CA VAL A 192 -13.67 -7.44 -0.13
C VAL A 192 -12.78 -8.66 -0.28
N ARG A 193 -13.35 -9.86 -0.47
CA ARG A 193 -12.54 -11.08 -0.72
C ARG A 193 -11.77 -10.99 -2.04
N ASP A 194 -12.42 -10.51 -3.11
CA ASP A 194 -11.75 -10.28 -4.39
C ASP A 194 -10.63 -9.22 -4.26
N LEU A 195 -10.86 -8.18 -3.44
CA LEU A 195 -9.85 -7.16 -3.17
C LEU A 195 -8.65 -7.71 -2.40
N VAL A 196 -8.85 -8.63 -1.46
CA VAL A 196 -7.76 -9.36 -0.78
C VAL A 196 -6.88 -10.08 -1.81
N GLY A 197 -7.49 -10.85 -2.71
CA GLY A 197 -6.75 -11.54 -3.77
C GLY A 197 -5.97 -10.57 -4.67
N ARG A 198 -6.58 -9.44 -5.00
CA ARG A 198 -5.92 -8.38 -5.78
C ARG A 198 -4.71 -7.80 -5.08
N GLU A 199 -4.81 -7.51 -3.78
CA GLU A 199 -3.71 -6.96 -3.00
C GLU A 199 -2.57 -7.96 -2.83
N ILE A 200 -2.87 -9.24 -2.53
CA ILE A 200 -1.86 -10.29 -2.44
C ILE A 200 -1.06 -10.36 -3.74
N LEU A 201 -1.73 -10.37 -4.89
CA LEU A 201 -1.06 -10.37 -6.18
C LEU A 201 -0.21 -9.11 -6.40
N ALA A 202 -0.68 -7.94 -5.99
CA ALA A 202 0.06 -6.69 -6.14
C ALA A 202 1.35 -6.71 -5.31
N TYR A 203 1.29 -7.12 -4.05
CA TYR A 203 2.47 -7.28 -3.19
C TYR A 203 3.46 -8.31 -3.74
N MET A 204 3.01 -9.52 -4.07
CA MET A 204 3.91 -10.58 -4.55
C MET A 204 4.54 -10.24 -5.91
N ARG A 205 3.81 -9.54 -6.78
CA ARG A 205 4.39 -8.99 -8.01
C ARG A 205 5.48 -7.96 -7.74
N SER A 206 5.29 -7.13 -6.72
CA SER A 206 6.32 -6.15 -6.33
C SER A 206 7.54 -6.84 -5.71
N VAL A 207 7.35 -7.90 -4.93
CA VAL A 207 8.42 -8.75 -4.44
C VAL A 207 9.27 -9.27 -5.60
N GLY A 208 8.66 -9.92 -6.60
CA GLY A 208 9.38 -10.44 -7.76
C GLY A 208 10.13 -9.34 -8.52
N LYS A 209 9.45 -8.22 -8.82
CA LYS A 209 10.03 -7.10 -9.57
C LYS A 209 11.22 -6.43 -8.89
N PHE A 210 11.17 -6.30 -7.57
CA PHE A 210 12.21 -5.57 -6.84
C PHE A 210 13.32 -6.46 -6.34
N PHE A 211 13.05 -7.74 -6.05
CA PHE A 211 14.00 -8.61 -5.36
C PHE A 211 14.50 -9.78 -6.22
N GLY A 212 13.88 -10.04 -7.37
CA GLY A 212 14.25 -11.11 -8.29
C GLY A 212 13.76 -12.49 -7.87
N ASP A 213 14.08 -13.51 -8.69
CA ASP A 213 13.52 -14.85 -8.60
C ASP A 213 13.85 -15.55 -7.26
N ALA A 214 15.11 -15.57 -6.88
CA ALA A 214 15.55 -16.36 -5.72
C ALA A 214 14.89 -15.93 -4.41
N LEU A 215 14.74 -14.60 -4.18
CA LEU A 215 14.08 -14.11 -2.97
C LEU A 215 12.57 -14.23 -3.10
N TYR A 216 12.01 -14.01 -4.29
CA TYR A 216 10.58 -14.19 -4.55
C TYR A 216 10.11 -15.60 -4.23
N GLU A 217 10.81 -16.64 -4.68
CA GLU A 217 10.46 -18.04 -4.41
C GLU A 217 10.44 -18.33 -2.91
N ARG A 218 11.51 -17.96 -2.21
CA ARG A 218 11.59 -18.15 -0.75
C ARG A 218 10.48 -17.39 -0.01
N MET A 219 10.22 -16.14 -0.38
CA MET A 219 9.15 -15.33 0.24
C MET A 219 7.76 -15.87 -0.09
N THR A 220 7.57 -16.51 -1.25
CA THR A 220 6.31 -17.17 -1.61
C THR A 220 6.10 -18.44 -0.80
N ASP A 221 7.15 -19.24 -0.57
CA ASP A 221 7.09 -20.42 0.31
C ASP A 221 6.72 -20.00 1.74
N GLU A 222 7.38 -18.97 2.27
CA GLU A 222 7.07 -18.42 3.59
C GLU A 222 5.65 -17.83 3.68
N LEU A 223 5.17 -17.17 2.61
CA LEU A 223 3.79 -16.70 2.53
C LEU A 223 2.81 -17.87 2.66
N VAL A 224 3.00 -18.92 1.87
CA VAL A 224 2.11 -20.08 1.89
C VAL A 224 2.20 -20.81 3.24
N ALA A 225 3.37 -20.92 3.84
CA ALA A 225 3.54 -21.54 5.15
C ALA A 225 2.83 -20.75 6.28
N HIS A 226 3.04 -19.44 6.32
CA HIS A 226 2.70 -18.59 7.47
C HIS A 226 1.43 -17.76 7.32
N TYR A 227 0.77 -17.73 6.16
CA TYR A 227 -0.52 -17.07 6.00
C TYR A 227 -1.63 -17.95 6.58
N PRO A 228 -2.30 -17.57 7.71
CA PRO A 228 -3.12 -18.48 8.48
C PRO A 228 -4.32 -19.04 7.71
N ASP A 229 -5.11 -18.20 7.06
CA ASP A 229 -6.30 -18.60 6.30
C ASP A 229 -5.97 -18.87 4.82
N LYS A 230 -5.76 -20.14 4.49
CA LYS A 230 -5.45 -20.56 3.12
C LYS A 230 -6.60 -20.27 2.13
N THR A 231 -7.84 -20.16 2.61
CA THR A 231 -8.98 -19.81 1.75
C THR A 231 -8.95 -18.36 1.34
N LEU A 232 -8.47 -17.46 2.21
CA LEU A 232 -8.19 -16.08 1.83
C LEU A 232 -6.98 -15.97 0.90
N LEU A 233 -5.94 -16.77 1.12
CA LEU A 233 -4.78 -16.77 0.21
C LEU A 233 -5.17 -17.27 -1.19
N LEU A 234 -6.07 -18.24 -1.28
CA LEU A 234 -6.61 -18.76 -2.54
C LEU A 234 -7.36 -17.70 -3.36
N THR A 235 -7.88 -16.64 -2.73
CA THR A 235 -8.55 -15.54 -3.43
C THR A 235 -7.63 -14.85 -4.46
N ALA A 236 -6.31 -14.94 -4.29
CA ALA A 236 -5.34 -14.45 -5.28
C ALA A 236 -5.50 -15.17 -6.62
N TRP A 237 -5.64 -16.50 -6.60
CA TRP A 237 -5.90 -17.28 -7.80
C TRP A 237 -7.31 -17.02 -8.34
N GLU A 238 -8.31 -16.94 -7.48
CA GLU A 238 -9.70 -16.65 -7.88
C GLU A 238 -9.80 -15.28 -8.57
N HIS A 239 -9.18 -14.24 -8.01
CA HIS A 239 -9.13 -12.91 -8.64
C HIS A 239 -8.50 -12.96 -10.03
N ALA A 240 -7.42 -13.71 -10.21
CA ALA A 240 -6.75 -13.82 -11.51
C ALA A 240 -7.56 -14.63 -12.52
N PHE A 241 -8.21 -15.73 -12.10
CA PHE A 241 -8.73 -16.76 -12.99
C PHE A 241 -10.25 -16.92 -13.01
N ARG A 242 -10.95 -16.60 -11.93
CA ARG A 242 -12.41 -16.78 -11.80
C ARG A 242 -13.23 -15.50 -11.96
N ASN A 243 -12.62 -14.41 -12.41
CA ASN A 243 -13.36 -13.16 -12.57
C ASN A 243 -14.59 -13.36 -13.48
N ARG A 244 -15.79 -13.05 -12.96
CA ARG A 244 -17.07 -13.24 -13.65
C ARG A 244 -17.33 -12.23 -14.75
N ASN A 245 -16.62 -11.08 -14.73
CA ASN A 245 -16.81 -10.01 -15.70
C ASN A 245 -16.23 -10.42 -17.08
N PRO A 246 -17.08 -10.53 -18.15
CA PRO A 246 -16.63 -10.94 -19.47
C PRO A 246 -15.64 -9.96 -20.10
N VAL A 247 -15.73 -8.65 -19.79
CA VAL A 247 -14.80 -7.63 -20.28
C VAL A 247 -13.41 -7.84 -19.67
N VAL A 248 -13.35 -8.15 -18.37
CA VAL A 248 -12.08 -8.47 -17.69
C VAL A 248 -11.49 -9.76 -18.26
N ARG A 249 -12.32 -10.74 -18.58
CA ARG A 249 -11.88 -12.00 -19.23
C ARG A 249 -11.32 -11.76 -20.62
N ALA A 250 -11.98 -10.95 -21.43
CA ALA A 250 -11.51 -10.59 -22.79
C ALA A 250 -10.20 -9.77 -22.71
N GLY A 251 -10.15 -8.78 -21.84
CA GLY A 251 -8.92 -8.01 -21.61
C GLY A 251 -7.74 -8.88 -21.14
N ARG A 252 -8.00 -9.89 -20.33
CA ARG A 252 -7.04 -10.88 -19.89
C ARG A 252 -6.52 -11.73 -21.05
N TRP A 253 -7.41 -12.23 -21.91
CA TRP A 253 -7.02 -13.01 -23.09
C TRP A 253 -6.09 -12.21 -24.00
N LEU A 254 -6.40 -10.91 -24.22
CA LEU A 254 -5.54 -9.98 -24.95
C LEU A 254 -4.19 -9.78 -24.24
N ASP A 255 -4.20 -9.60 -22.92
CA ASP A 255 -3.01 -9.34 -22.11
C ASP A 255 -1.99 -10.49 -22.21
N VAL A 256 -2.48 -11.73 -22.16
CA VAL A 256 -1.62 -12.93 -22.30
C VAL A 256 -1.07 -13.08 -23.72
N ARG A 257 -1.87 -12.76 -24.75
CA ARG A 257 -1.45 -12.90 -26.15
C ARG A 257 -0.54 -11.80 -26.67
N LEU A 258 -0.75 -10.57 -26.21
CA LEU A 258 -0.06 -9.39 -26.75
C LEU A 258 1.21 -9.00 -25.99
N LYS A 259 1.42 -9.51 -24.79
CA LYS A 259 2.64 -9.18 -24.03
C LYS A 259 3.81 -10.05 -24.44
N PRO A 260 4.97 -9.45 -24.73
CA PRO A 260 6.23 -10.18 -24.93
C PRO A 260 6.52 -11.11 -23.73
N ARG A 261 7.08 -12.29 -23.98
CA ARG A 261 7.37 -13.31 -22.95
C ARG A 261 8.15 -12.75 -21.73
N HIS A 262 9.16 -11.89 -21.96
CA HIS A 262 9.94 -11.29 -20.88
C HIS A 262 9.15 -10.31 -19.99
N ARG A 263 7.98 -9.79 -20.45
CA ARG A 263 7.07 -8.98 -19.67
C ARG A 263 5.97 -9.79 -18.98
N GLN A 264 5.89 -11.08 -19.24
CA GLN A 264 4.94 -11.98 -18.57
C GLN A 264 5.45 -12.43 -17.19
N ARG A 265 6.78 -12.41 -16.99
CA ARG A 265 7.38 -12.68 -15.67
C ARG A 265 6.83 -11.67 -14.64
N TRP A 266 6.44 -12.15 -13.48
CA TRP A 266 5.73 -11.40 -12.44
C TRP A 266 4.36 -10.86 -12.88
N SER A 267 3.74 -11.43 -13.90
CA SER A 267 2.35 -11.12 -14.22
C SER A 267 1.46 -11.62 -13.08
N LYS A 268 0.28 -10.99 -12.90
CA LYS A 268 -0.68 -11.46 -11.88
C LYS A 268 -1.09 -12.93 -12.08
N TYR A 269 -1.03 -13.43 -13.29
CA TYR A 269 -1.39 -14.80 -13.63
C TYR A 269 -0.34 -15.80 -13.20
N GLU A 270 0.94 -15.51 -13.49
CA GLU A 270 2.07 -16.33 -13.08
C GLU A 270 2.15 -16.40 -11.55
N VAL A 271 2.10 -15.25 -10.86
CA VAL A 271 2.11 -15.20 -9.40
C VAL A 271 0.93 -15.97 -8.79
N ALA A 272 -0.26 -15.86 -9.39
CA ALA A 272 -1.43 -16.59 -8.92
C ALA A 272 -1.29 -18.12 -9.08
N LEU A 273 -0.67 -18.57 -10.17
CA LEU A 273 -0.37 -20.00 -10.40
C LEU A 273 0.68 -20.50 -9.41
N ASP A 274 1.73 -19.72 -9.17
CA ASP A 274 2.78 -20.07 -8.22
C ASP A 274 2.21 -20.27 -6.80
N ILE A 275 1.38 -19.33 -6.33
CA ILE A 275 0.72 -19.43 -5.02
C ILE A 275 -0.18 -20.68 -5.00
N ARG A 276 -0.97 -20.93 -6.04
CA ARG A 276 -1.87 -22.07 -6.12
C ARG A 276 -1.13 -23.40 -6.08
N GLN A 277 -0.07 -23.56 -6.86
CA GLN A 277 0.74 -24.78 -6.89
C GLN A 277 1.34 -25.10 -5.53
N ARG A 278 1.85 -24.10 -4.81
CA ARG A 278 2.39 -24.30 -3.46
C ARG A 278 1.31 -24.65 -2.43
N LEU A 279 0.12 -24.07 -2.55
CA LEU A 279 -1.03 -24.43 -1.71
C LEU A 279 -1.44 -25.90 -1.93
N ASP A 280 -1.49 -26.34 -3.19
CA ASP A 280 -1.85 -27.73 -3.52
C ASP A 280 -0.79 -28.71 -3.01
N ALA A 281 0.51 -28.39 -3.16
CA ALA A 281 1.60 -29.19 -2.62
C ALA A 281 1.57 -29.30 -1.09
N ALA A 282 1.31 -28.19 -0.38
CA ALA A 282 1.19 -28.16 1.07
C ALA A 282 0.00 -28.99 1.59
N SER A 283 -1.11 -29.02 0.83
CA SER A 283 -2.28 -29.84 1.18
C SER A 283 -2.02 -31.33 1.10
N LEU A 284 -1.21 -31.76 0.13
CA LEU A 284 -0.83 -33.18 -0.04
C LEU A 284 0.08 -33.70 1.08
N THR A 285 0.95 -32.83 1.62
CA THR A 285 1.86 -33.19 2.71
C THR A 285 1.19 -33.25 4.09
N GLN A 286 0.00 -32.68 4.27
CA GLN A 286 -0.77 -32.73 5.53
C GLN A 286 -1.79 -33.85 5.56
N GLY A 287 -2.09 -34.48 4.42
CA GLY A 287 -3.08 -35.57 4.29
C GLY A 287 -2.47 -36.99 4.24
N GLY A 288 -1.16 -37.14 4.31
CA GLY A 288 -0.43 -38.41 4.41
C GLY A 288 0.17 -38.59 5.77
#